data_adf650a3d6998ca3ca2d90d298efe374
#
_entry.id   adf650a3d6998ca3ca2d90d298efe374
#
_cell.length_a   1.000
_cell.length_b   1.000
_cell.length_c   1.000
_cell.angle_alpha   90.00
_cell.angle_beta   90.00
_cell.angle_gamma   90.00
#
_symmetry.space_group_name_H-M   'P 1'
#
loop_
_entity.id
_entity.type
_entity.pdbx_description
1 polymer ?
#
loop_
_entity_poly.entity_id
_entity_poly.type
_entity_poly.pdbx_seq_one_letter_code
_entity_poly.pdbx_strand_id
1 'polypeptide(L)'
;MSVPGWTRCAPVLLLGTACASAPAHYHTLVPAVATDPARAPDSPYRTNYPVAVERVVVPAQVDRFEMVLRRDDGEVALMENELWIAPLSEEVKNALSLDIARELGSDEGYDVGRGAPAVSIRVEIGRLDSSLGRYALIEAAWQLRAVRDTRNLMLSCNTYAYERVGSGYESLVRGHQRAVASIADQISVSVRLLASGGSWVCPTPAQPPRQ
;
A
#
# COMPACT_ATOMS: atom_id res chain seq x y z
N MET A 1 78.78 30.12 26.10
CA MET A 1 77.75 30.82 25.31
C MET A 1 76.82 29.73 24.78
N SER A 2 75.62 29.59 25.41
CA SER A 2 74.68 28.51 25.14
C SER A 2 73.58 29.02 24.20
N VAL A 3 73.26 28.26 23.16
CA VAL A 3 72.17 28.54 22.19
C VAL A 3 70.98 27.68 22.55
N PRO A 4 69.75 28.20 22.77
CA PRO A 4 68.60 27.38 23.07
C PRO A 4 67.98 26.87 21.76
N GLY A 5 67.74 25.54 21.74
CA GLY A 5 67.04 24.85 20.67
C GLY A 5 65.54 25.15 20.69
N TRP A 6 65.01 25.62 19.60
CA TRP A 6 63.56 25.78 19.37
C TRP A 6 63.00 24.50 18.86
N THR A 7 62.14 23.83 19.68
CA THR A 7 61.35 22.68 19.34
C THR A 7 60.08 23.18 18.54
N ARG A 8 60.07 22.93 17.26
CA ARG A 8 58.87 23.17 16.42
C ARG A 8 57.85 22.08 16.65
N CYS A 9 56.78 22.37 17.38
CA CYS A 9 55.56 21.57 17.40
C CYS A 9 54.80 21.77 16.08
N ALA A 10 54.75 20.75 15.25
CA ALA A 10 53.86 20.74 14.07
C ALA A 10 52.42 20.38 14.51
N PRO A 11 51.40 21.16 14.12
CA PRO A 11 50.02 20.80 14.42
C PRO A 11 49.60 19.61 13.53
N VAL A 12 49.22 18.49 14.15
CA VAL A 12 48.56 17.37 13.47
C VAL A 12 47.10 17.76 13.21
N LEU A 13 46.76 18.07 11.96
CA LEU A 13 45.39 18.26 11.52
C LEU A 13 44.71 16.89 11.49
N LEU A 14 43.86 16.58 12.48
CA LEU A 14 42.90 15.46 12.44
C LEU A 14 41.79 15.80 11.48
N LEU A 15 41.86 15.30 10.25
CA LEU A 15 40.75 15.28 9.30
C LEU A 15 39.72 14.27 9.79
N GLY A 16 38.71 14.75 10.51
CA GLY A 16 37.52 13.97 10.85
C GLY A 16 36.72 13.70 9.59
N THR A 17 36.76 12.48 9.08
CA THR A 17 35.85 12.03 8.04
C THR A 17 34.45 11.89 8.65
N ALA A 18 33.60 12.90 8.50
CA ALA A 18 32.16 12.79 8.80
C ALA A 18 31.55 11.81 7.80
N CYS A 19 31.14 10.62 8.26
CA CYS A 19 30.27 9.72 7.50
C CYS A 19 28.90 10.40 7.40
N ALA A 20 28.64 11.10 6.30
CA ALA A 20 27.31 11.59 5.97
C ALA A 20 26.51 10.40 5.43
N SER A 21 25.61 9.82 6.23
CA SER A 21 24.61 8.89 5.75
C SER A 21 23.64 9.64 4.84
N ALA A 22 23.26 9.06 3.71
CA ALA A 22 22.24 9.64 2.87
C ALA A 22 20.90 9.73 3.63
N PRO A 23 20.12 10.80 3.43
CA PRO A 23 18.83 10.94 4.12
C PRO A 23 17.87 9.83 3.70
N ALA A 24 17.07 9.34 4.66
CA ALA A 24 16.00 8.41 4.39
C ALA A 24 14.75 9.16 3.91
N HIS A 25 14.08 8.63 2.89
CA HIS A 25 12.80 9.11 2.38
C HIS A 25 11.69 8.14 2.79
N TYR A 26 10.60 8.68 3.34
CA TYR A 26 9.48 7.88 3.79
C TYR A 26 8.29 8.06 2.86
N HIS A 27 7.65 6.95 2.50
CA HIS A 27 6.53 6.87 1.60
C HIS A 27 5.35 6.14 2.24
N THR A 28 4.15 6.43 1.77
CA THR A 28 2.93 5.74 2.21
C THR A 28 2.05 5.37 1.03
N LEU A 29 1.34 4.24 1.16
CA LEU A 29 0.29 3.84 0.22
C LEU A 29 -1.04 4.56 0.49
N VAL A 30 -1.20 5.17 1.66
CA VAL A 30 -2.35 6.01 1.96
C VAL A 30 -2.22 7.31 1.16
N PRO A 31 -3.11 7.56 0.16
CA PRO A 31 -3.02 8.79 -0.63
C PRO A 31 -3.28 10.01 0.25
N ALA A 32 -2.57 11.11 0.00
CA ALA A 32 -2.89 12.37 0.61
C ALA A 32 -4.38 12.69 0.35
N VAL A 33 -5.10 13.07 1.39
CA VAL A 33 -6.49 13.50 1.23
C VAL A 33 -6.47 14.69 0.26
N ALA A 34 -7.00 14.47 -0.95
CA ALA A 34 -7.21 15.59 -1.84
C ALA A 34 -8.21 16.50 -1.11
N THR A 35 -7.73 17.65 -0.65
CA THR A 35 -8.55 18.71 -0.03
C THR A 35 -9.38 19.44 -1.09
N ASP A 36 -9.90 18.71 -2.06
CA ASP A 36 -10.88 19.21 -2.98
C ASP A 36 -12.28 18.94 -2.39
N PRO A 37 -12.91 19.96 -1.77
CA PRO A 37 -14.25 19.80 -1.21
C PRO A 37 -15.30 19.49 -2.29
N ALA A 38 -14.97 19.67 -3.58
CA ALA A 38 -15.81 19.27 -4.69
C ALA A 38 -15.75 17.74 -4.98
N ARG A 39 -14.81 17.03 -4.39
CA ARG A 39 -14.66 15.59 -4.47
C ARG A 39 -14.96 14.87 -3.15
N ALA A 40 -15.72 15.53 -2.26
CA ALA A 40 -16.42 14.80 -1.21
C ALA A 40 -17.28 13.75 -1.93
N PRO A 41 -17.15 12.46 -1.61
CA PRO A 41 -17.89 11.44 -2.31
C PRO A 41 -19.37 11.57 -1.94
N ASP A 42 -20.12 12.32 -2.76
CA ASP A 42 -21.52 12.01 -2.95
C ASP A 42 -21.57 10.66 -3.69
N SER A 43 -21.04 9.62 -3.03
CA SER A 43 -21.33 8.28 -3.50
C SER A 43 -22.84 8.11 -3.33
N PRO A 44 -23.63 8.01 -4.42
CA PRO A 44 -25.06 7.78 -4.31
C PRO A 44 -25.39 6.44 -3.63
N TYR A 45 -24.36 5.69 -3.29
CA TYR A 45 -24.42 4.36 -2.70
C TYR A 45 -23.84 4.36 -1.27
N ARG A 46 -24.43 5.16 -0.37
CA ARG A 46 -24.15 4.98 1.08
C ARG A 46 -24.70 3.60 1.48
N THR A 47 -23.79 2.68 1.70
CA THR A 47 -24.18 1.41 2.31
C THR A 47 -24.06 1.54 3.83
N ASN A 48 -25.15 1.39 4.55
CA ASN A 48 -25.13 1.24 6.03
C ASN A 48 -24.55 -0.12 6.46
N TYR A 49 -23.76 -0.76 5.62
CA TYR A 49 -23.12 -2.04 5.90
C TYR A 49 -21.73 -1.79 6.48
N PRO A 50 -21.50 -2.04 7.75
CA PRO A 50 -20.15 -1.93 8.34
C PRO A 50 -19.25 -3.02 7.75
N VAL A 51 -18.21 -2.56 7.07
CA VAL A 51 -17.21 -3.41 6.39
C VAL A 51 -15.88 -3.25 7.10
N ALA A 52 -15.15 -4.35 7.31
CA ALA A 52 -13.82 -4.30 7.91
C ALA A 52 -12.81 -5.13 7.14
N VAL A 53 -11.65 -4.55 6.84
CA VAL A 53 -10.46 -5.27 6.38
C VAL A 53 -9.78 -5.87 7.62
N GLU A 54 -10.06 -7.15 7.88
CA GLU A 54 -9.53 -7.83 9.08
C GLU A 54 -8.03 -8.09 8.96
N ARG A 55 -7.61 -8.55 7.79
CA ARG A 55 -6.24 -9.01 7.58
C ARG A 55 -5.81 -8.80 6.14
N VAL A 56 -4.57 -8.30 5.99
CA VAL A 56 -3.80 -8.33 4.76
C VAL A 56 -2.53 -9.13 5.01
N VAL A 57 -2.21 -10.06 4.11
CA VAL A 57 -0.96 -10.81 4.12
C VAL A 57 -0.23 -10.49 2.84
N VAL A 58 1.05 -10.20 2.94
CA VAL A 58 1.95 -10.00 1.79
C VAL A 58 3.10 -11.00 1.85
N PRO A 59 3.75 -11.31 0.72
CA PRO A 59 4.91 -12.19 0.72
C PRO A 59 6.02 -11.66 1.64
N ALA A 60 6.59 -12.53 2.48
CA ALA A 60 7.57 -12.14 3.51
C ALA A 60 8.79 -11.39 2.97
N GLN A 61 9.16 -11.64 1.69
CA GLN A 61 10.28 -10.96 1.04
C GLN A 61 10.04 -9.46 0.79
N VAL A 62 8.77 -9.03 0.75
CA VAL A 62 8.39 -7.62 0.54
C VAL A 62 7.71 -7.00 1.77
N ASP A 63 7.36 -7.78 2.79
CA ASP A 63 6.75 -7.30 4.04
C ASP A 63 7.80 -6.69 4.96
N ARG A 64 8.27 -5.52 4.58
CA ARG A 64 9.36 -4.79 5.24
C ARG A 64 9.21 -3.29 5.05
N PHE A 65 10.04 -2.52 5.73
CA PHE A 65 10.07 -1.06 5.57
C PHE A 65 10.75 -0.64 4.27
N GLU A 66 11.84 -1.32 3.87
CA GLU A 66 12.59 -0.96 2.67
C GLU A 66 11.83 -1.31 1.40
N MET A 67 11.81 -0.39 0.44
CA MET A 67 11.26 -0.70 -0.88
C MET A 67 12.09 -1.78 -1.57
N VAL A 68 11.37 -2.73 -2.14
CA VAL A 68 11.93 -3.83 -2.92
C VAL A 68 11.68 -3.56 -4.39
N LEU A 69 12.74 -3.42 -5.19
CA LEU A 69 12.64 -3.14 -6.62
C LEU A 69 13.11 -4.31 -7.45
N ARG A 70 12.37 -4.61 -8.50
CA ARG A 70 12.80 -5.53 -9.56
C ARG A 70 13.55 -4.76 -10.65
N ARG A 71 14.75 -5.24 -10.99
CA ARG A 71 15.55 -4.77 -12.10
C ARG A 71 15.31 -5.61 -13.36
N ASP A 72 15.80 -5.13 -14.51
CA ASP A 72 15.54 -5.74 -15.82
C ASP A 72 16.11 -7.15 -15.99
N ASP A 73 17.19 -7.45 -15.28
CA ASP A 73 17.87 -8.76 -15.28
C ASP A 73 17.25 -9.80 -14.35
N GLY A 74 16.11 -9.45 -13.70
CA GLY A 74 15.46 -10.29 -12.69
C GLY A 74 16.05 -10.16 -11.30
N GLU A 75 17.08 -9.33 -11.12
CA GLU A 75 17.63 -8.99 -9.81
C GLU A 75 16.58 -8.24 -8.97
N VAL A 76 16.61 -8.48 -7.68
CA VAL A 76 15.80 -7.76 -6.68
C VAL A 76 16.72 -6.93 -5.81
N ALA A 77 16.50 -5.64 -5.76
CA ALA A 77 17.29 -4.70 -4.97
C ALA A 77 16.48 -4.12 -3.81
N LEU A 78 17.11 -4.07 -2.64
CA LEU A 78 16.56 -3.40 -1.46
C LEU A 78 17.03 -1.94 -1.46
N MET A 79 16.08 -1.02 -1.24
CA MET A 79 16.36 0.40 -1.20
C MET A 79 16.50 0.88 0.24
N GLU A 80 17.72 0.99 0.73
CA GLU A 80 18.02 1.32 2.13
C GLU A 80 17.51 2.71 2.57
N ASN A 81 17.35 3.63 1.62
CA ASN A 81 16.95 5.02 1.90
C ASN A 81 15.53 5.35 1.42
N GLU A 82 14.82 4.41 0.82
CA GLU A 82 13.44 4.58 0.36
C GLU A 82 12.54 3.61 1.12
N LEU A 83 11.84 4.13 2.11
CA LEU A 83 11.18 3.36 3.13
C LEU A 83 9.66 3.60 3.12
N TRP A 84 8.89 2.55 3.35
CA TRP A 84 7.50 2.68 3.77
C TRP A 84 7.45 3.18 5.22
N ILE A 85 6.42 3.95 5.60
CA ILE A 85 6.27 4.44 7.00
C ILE A 85 5.86 3.33 7.97
N ALA A 86 5.34 2.20 7.46
CA ALA A 86 5.00 1.00 8.20
C ALA A 86 5.38 -0.24 7.37
N PRO A 87 5.39 -1.46 7.95
CA PRO A 87 5.51 -2.69 7.17
C PRO A 87 4.48 -2.73 6.04
N LEU A 88 4.86 -3.26 4.88
CA LEU A 88 4.04 -3.17 3.67
C LEU A 88 2.64 -3.78 3.84
N SER A 89 2.49 -4.85 4.64
CA SER A 89 1.18 -5.42 4.99
C SER A 89 0.25 -4.41 5.67
N GLU A 90 0.78 -3.58 6.56
CA GLU A 90 0.00 -2.54 7.25
C GLU A 90 -0.29 -1.37 6.30
N GLU A 91 0.66 -0.97 5.45
CA GLU A 91 0.43 0.06 4.42
C GLU A 91 -0.70 -0.32 3.48
N VAL A 92 -0.68 -1.56 2.94
CA VAL A 92 -1.74 -2.06 2.06
C VAL A 92 -3.08 -2.14 2.80
N LYS A 93 -3.08 -2.62 4.05
CA LYS A 93 -4.31 -2.72 4.86
C LYS A 93 -4.94 -1.34 5.10
N ASN A 94 -4.13 -0.35 5.50
CA ASN A 94 -4.60 0.99 5.77
C ASN A 94 -5.14 1.67 4.50
N ALA A 95 -4.43 1.55 3.37
CA ALA A 95 -4.87 2.10 2.10
C ALA A 95 -6.17 1.44 1.60
N LEU A 96 -6.26 0.10 1.63
CA LEU A 96 -7.49 -0.62 1.26
C LEU A 96 -8.67 -0.23 2.16
N SER A 97 -8.47 -0.12 3.47
CA SER A 97 -9.53 0.25 4.41
C SER A 97 -10.09 1.64 4.08
N LEU A 98 -9.20 2.59 3.81
CA LEU A 98 -9.57 3.95 3.46
C LEU A 98 -10.29 4.02 2.11
N ASP A 99 -9.76 3.37 1.08
CA ASP A 99 -10.33 3.41 -0.26
C ASP A 99 -11.70 2.69 -0.30
N ILE A 100 -11.86 1.55 0.38
CA ILE A 100 -13.15 0.86 0.52
C ILE A 100 -14.16 1.73 1.28
N ALA A 101 -13.74 2.41 2.35
CA ALA A 101 -14.61 3.32 3.09
C ALA A 101 -15.13 4.47 2.20
N ARG A 102 -14.26 5.05 1.37
CA ARG A 102 -14.63 6.08 0.39
C ARG A 102 -15.60 5.55 -0.67
N GLU A 103 -15.31 4.39 -1.25
CA GLU A 103 -16.15 3.79 -2.28
C GLU A 103 -17.55 3.43 -1.76
N LEU A 104 -17.66 3.02 -0.52
CA LEU A 104 -18.93 2.65 0.11
C LEU A 104 -19.65 3.84 0.78
N GLY A 105 -19.04 5.03 0.78
CA GLY A 105 -19.60 6.21 1.43
C GLY A 105 -19.78 6.03 2.95
N SER A 106 -18.96 5.17 3.56
CA SER A 106 -18.92 4.99 5.01
C SER A 106 -18.01 6.05 5.64
N ASP A 107 -18.34 6.50 6.85
CA ASP A 107 -17.47 7.41 7.59
C ASP A 107 -16.10 6.76 7.81
N GLU A 108 -15.02 7.54 7.66
CA GLU A 108 -13.65 7.10 7.84
C GLU A 108 -13.47 6.50 9.24
N GLY A 109 -13.05 5.25 9.25
CA GLY A 109 -12.79 4.52 10.48
C GLY A 109 -13.99 3.71 10.92
N TYR A 110 -13.89 2.42 10.69
CA TYR A 110 -14.69 1.46 11.42
C TYR A 110 -14.48 1.72 12.91
N ASP A 111 -15.46 2.37 13.54
CA ASP A 111 -15.48 2.53 14.98
C ASP A 111 -15.62 1.14 15.62
N VAL A 112 -14.51 0.65 16.16
CA VAL A 112 -14.41 -0.64 16.87
C VAL A 112 -15.47 -0.76 17.99
N GLY A 113 -16.11 0.36 18.36
CA GLY A 113 -17.15 0.44 19.37
C GLY A 113 -18.58 0.12 18.88
N ARG A 114 -18.85 0.12 17.57
CA ARG A 114 -20.24 -0.03 17.03
C ARG A 114 -20.68 -1.47 16.73
N GLY A 115 -19.97 -2.46 17.19
CA GLY A 115 -20.33 -3.88 17.05
C GLY A 115 -19.57 -4.58 15.90
N ALA A 116 -19.83 -5.90 15.73
CA ALA A 116 -19.14 -6.70 14.73
C ALA A 116 -19.45 -6.20 13.30
N PRO A 117 -18.49 -6.26 12.35
CA PRO A 117 -18.72 -5.90 10.96
C PRO A 117 -19.82 -6.80 10.34
N ALA A 118 -20.59 -6.25 9.41
CA ALA A 118 -21.53 -7.05 8.63
C ALA A 118 -20.81 -7.86 7.57
N VAL A 119 -19.71 -7.31 7.02
CA VAL A 119 -18.83 -7.98 6.05
C VAL A 119 -17.39 -7.86 6.54
N SER A 120 -16.71 -8.99 6.64
CA SER A 120 -15.28 -9.05 6.87
C SER A 120 -14.54 -9.35 5.56
N ILE A 121 -13.38 -8.70 5.40
CA ILE A 121 -12.53 -8.79 4.22
C ILE A 121 -11.17 -9.33 4.65
N ARG A 122 -10.68 -10.34 3.93
CA ARG A 122 -9.30 -10.83 4.03
C ARG A 122 -8.67 -10.75 2.66
N VAL A 123 -7.43 -10.29 2.63
CA VAL A 123 -6.67 -10.12 1.39
C VAL A 123 -5.33 -10.83 1.54
N GLU A 124 -4.98 -11.61 0.55
CA GLU A 124 -3.69 -12.26 0.41
C GLU A 124 -3.02 -11.75 -0.88
N ILE A 125 -1.96 -10.99 -0.73
CA ILE A 125 -1.15 -10.52 -1.84
C ILE A 125 -0.22 -11.67 -2.24
N GLY A 126 -0.45 -12.27 -3.38
CA GLY A 126 0.43 -13.32 -3.92
C GLY A 126 1.69 -12.73 -4.55
N ARG A 127 1.56 -11.50 -5.12
CA ARG A 127 2.67 -10.80 -5.72
C ARG A 127 2.50 -9.28 -5.58
N LEU A 128 3.54 -8.61 -5.10
CA LEU A 128 3.69 -7.17 -5.18
C LEU A 128 5.06 -6.89 -5.81
N ASP A 129 5.05 -6.23 -6.94
CA ASP A 129 6.25 -6.05 -7.76
C ASP A 129 6.39 -4.59 -8.17
N SER A 130 7.58 -4.06 -8.03
CA SER A 130 7.91 -2.65 -8.22
C SER A 130 9.06 -2.53 -9.21
N SER A 131 8.86 -1.86 -10.34
CA SER A 131 9.92 -1.58 -11.31
C SER A 131 9.91 -0.11 -11.72
N LEU A 132 10.95 0.63 -11.31
CA LEU A 132 11.08 2.06 -11.58
C LEU A 132 11.03 2.36 -13.08
N GLY A 133 10.23 3.37 -13.44
CA GLY A 133 10.07 3.79 -14.85
C GLY A 133 9.26 2.81 -15.70
N ARG A 134 8.72 1.74 -15.11
CA ARG A 134 8.01 0.69 -15.86
C ARG A 134 6.63 0.41 -15.27
N TYR A 135 6.55 -0.19 -14.08
CA TYR A 135 5.27 -0.60 -13.51
C TYR A 135 5.27 -0.75 -11.98
N ALA A 136 4.07 -0.65 -11.43
CA ALA A 136 3.66 -1.16 -10.14
C ALA A 136 2.62 -2.27 -10.37
N LEU A 137 2.79 -3.43 -9.76
CA LEU A 137 1.96 -4.61 -9.96
C LEU A 137 1.53 -5.19 -8.62
N ILE A 138 0.25 -5.52 -8.49
CA ILE A 138 -0.30 -6.28 -7.37
C ILE A 138 -1.19 -7.41 -7.91
N GLU A 139 -0.89 -8.64 -7.52
CA GLU A 139 -1.76 -9.81 -7.68
C GLU A 139 -2.27 -10.21 -6.31
N ALA A 140 -3.58 -10.28 -6.15
CA ALA A 140 -4.19 -10.58 -4.86
C ALA A 140 -5.34 -11.56 -4.98
N ALA A 141 -5.46 -12.43 -3.98
CA ALA A 141 -6.69 -13.15 -3.67
C ALA A 141 -7.39 -12.46 -2.50
N TRP A 142 -8.70 -12.32 -2.57
CA TRP A 142 -9.47 -11.72 -1.48
C TRP A 142 -10.75 -12.48 -1.21
N GLN A 143 -11.15 -12.45 0.04
CA GLN A 143 -12.32 -13.12 0.56
C GLN A 143 -13.25 -12.12 1.24
N LEU A 144 -14.54 -12.20 0.90
CA LEU A 144 -15.62 -11.54 1.63
C LEU A 144 -16.38 -12.59 2.43
N ARG A 145 -16.68 -12.26 3.68
CA ARG A 145 -17.53 -13.09 4.55
C ARG A 145 -18.62 -12.23 5.17
N ALA A 146 -19.87 -12.63 4.97
CA ALA A 146 -21.00 -12.01 5.66
C ALA A 146 -21.06 -12.55 7.09
N VAL A 147 -20.70 -11.71 8.08
CA VAL A 147 -20.57 -12.13 9.48
C VAL A 147 -21.91 -12.30 10.18
N ARG A 148 -22.91 -11.49 9.78
CA ARG A 148 -24.24 -11.50 10.40
C ARG A 148 -25.28 -12.27 9.59
N ASP A 149 -24.88 -12.96 8.54
CA ASP A 149 -25.76 -13.75 7.69
C ASP A 149 -25.76 -15.22 8.13
N THR A 150 -26.93 -15.73 8.49
CA THR A 150 -27.10 -17.13 8.91
C THR A 150 -26.79 -18.12 7.80
N ARG A 151 -26.80 -17.70 6.53
CA ARG A 151 -26.42 -18.50 5.36
C ARG A 151 -24.91 -18.71 5.24
N ASN A 152 -24.12 -18.05 6.08
CA ASN A 152 -22.66 -18.14 6.09
C ASN A 152 -22.01 -17.85 4.72
N LEU A 153 -22.52 -16.81 4.06
CA LEU A 153 -22.10 -16.44 2.70
C LEU A 153 -20.61 -16.06 2.69
N MET A 154 -19.90 -16.64 1.74
CA MET A 154 -18.48 -16.38 1.48
C MET A 154 -18.25 -16.28 -0.03
N LEU A 155 -17.45 -15.28 -0.45
CA LEU A 155 -16.98 -15.10 -1.82
C LEU A 155 -15.45 -15.05 -1.81
N SER A 156 -14.82 -15.76 -2.74
CA SER A 156 -13.38 -15.70 -2.95
C SER A 156 -13.10 -15.32 -4.40
N CYS A 157 -12.28 -14.29 -4.59
CA CYS A 157 -11.92 -13.77 -5.92
C CYS A 157 -10.43 -13.53 -6.03
N ASN A 158 -9.94 -13.50 -7.27
CA ASN A 158 -8.59 -13.07 -7.59
C ASN A 158 -8.63 -11.77 -8.37
N THR A 159 -7.66 -10.92 -8.17
CA THR A 159 -7.50 -9.65 -8.86
C THR A 159 -6.08 -9.45 -9.32
N TYR A 160 -5.94 -8.66 -10.37
CA TYR A 160 -4.67 -8.25 -10.94
C TYR A 160 -4.74 -6.74 -11.20
N ALA A 161 -3.83 -5.99 -10.60
CA ALA A 161 -3.74 -4.56 -10.77
C ALA A 161 -2.33 -4.21 -11.30
N TYR A 162 -2.27 -3.62 -12.49
CA TYR A 162 -1.04 -3.23 -13.16
C TYR A 162 -1.11 -1.75 -13.53
N GLU A 163 -0.12 -0.98 -13.05
CA GLU A 163 -0.02 0.44 -13.30
C GLU A 163 1.29 0.79 -13.97
N ARG A 164 1.24 1.47 -15.10
CA ARG A 164 2.45 2.06 -15.70
C ARG A 164 2.90 3.25 -14.87
N VAL A 165 4.20 3.31 -14.60
CA VAL A 165 4.80 4.38 -13.80
C VAL A 165 5.94 5.05 -14.55
N GLY A 166 6.12 6.35 -14.31
CA GLY A 166 7.26 7.11 -14.76
C GLY A 166 8.50 6.86 -13.91
N SER A 167 9.58 7.54 -14.23
CA SER A 167 10.81 7.50 -13.44
C SER A 167 10.60 8.12 -12.06
N GLY A 168 11.31 7.59 -11.06
CA GLY A 168 11.32 8.09 -9.70
C GLY A 168 10.33 7.38 -8.76
N TYR A 169 10.70 7.39 -7.48
CA TYR A 169 9.96 6.70 -6.42
C TYR A 169 8.55 7.25 -6.21
N GLU A 170 8.38 8.56 -6.29
CA GLU A 170 7.06 9.19 -6.17
C GLU A 170 6.07 8.67 -7.23
N SER A 171 6.53 8.49 -8.48
CA SER A 171 5.70 7.92 -9.54
C SER A 171 5.36 6.45 -9.28
N LEU A 172 6.32 5.68 -8.74
CA LEU A 172 6.12 4.29 -8.35
C LEU A 172 5.11 4.17 -7.22
N VAL A 173 5.25 4.99 -6.16
CA VAL A 173 4.31 5.03 -5.03
C VAL A 173 2.90 5.36 -5.52
N ARG A 174 2.73 6.40 -6.34
CA ARG A 174 1.42 6.70 -6.96
C ARG A 174 0.87 5.56 -7.80
N GLY A 175 1.74 4.79 -8.46
CA GLY A 175 1.34 3.58 -9.17
C GLY A 175 0.76 2.53 -8.23
N HIS A 176 1.45 2.25 -7.13
CA HIS A 176 0.94 1.31 -6.13
C HIS A 176 -0.35 1.81 -5.45
N GLN A 177 -0.46 3.11 -5.16
CA GLN A 177 -1.71 3.71 -4.64
C GLN A 177 -2.88 3.46 -5.60
N ARG A 178 -2.70 3.66 -6.92
CA ARG A 178 -3.75 3.36 -7.91
C ARG A 178 -4.06 1.87 -8.02
N ALA A 179 -3.05 1.02 -7.92
CA ALA A 179 -3.25 -0.43 -7.92
C ALA A 179 -4.08 -0.89 -6.71
N VAL A 180 -3.79 -0.36 -5.51
CA VAL A 180 -4.58 -0.62 -4.29
C VAL A 180 -6.02 -0.10 -4.46
N ALA A 181 -6.21 1.13 -4.96
CA ALA A 181 -7.52 1.70 -5.21
C ALA A 181 -8.35 0.86 -6.20
N SER A 182 -7.72 0.31 -7.26
CA SER A 182 -8.37 -0.61 -8.20
C SER A 182 -8.86 -1.90 -7.53
N ILE A 183 -8.10 -2.44 -6.58
CA ILE A 183 -8.52 -3.61 -5.79
C ILE A 183 -9.68 -3.23 -4.86
N ALA A 184 -9.60 -2.07 -4.21
CA ALA A 184 -10.65 -1.56 -3.34
C ALA A 184 -11.98 -1.35 -4.07
N ASP A 185 -11.96 -0.82 -5.30
CA ASP A 185 -13.15 -0.68 -6.15
C ASP A 185 -13.77 -2.04 -6.45
N GLN A 186 -13.00 -3.04 -6.88
CA GLN A 186 -13.48 -4.38 -7.16
C GLN A 186 -14.15 -5.03 -5.93
N ILE A 187 -13.53 -4.90 -4.75
CA ILE A 187 -14.10 -5.38 -3.49
C ILE A 187 -15.41 -4.64 -3.19
N SER A 188 -15.43 -3.32 -3.33
CA SER A 188 -16.59 -2.47 -3.05
C SER A 188 -17.77 -2.76 -3.97
N VAL A 189 -17.54 -3.05 -5.26
CA VAL A 189 -18.57 -3.52 -6.18
C VAL A 189 -19.24 -4.79 -5.65
N SER A 190 -18.45 -5.77 -5.21
CA SER A 190 -18.99 -7.03 -4.67
C SER A 190 -19.75 -6.83 -3.36
N VAL A 191 -19.31 -5.92 -2.49
CA VAL A 191 -20.03 -5.56 -1.26
C VAL A 191 -21.36 -4.88 -1.58
N ARG A 192 -21.40 -3.95 -2.54
CA ARG A 192 -22.64 -3.28 -2.98
C ARG A 192 -23.67 -4.27 -3.53
N LEU A 193 -23.23 -5.25 -4.32
CA LEU A 193 -24.11 -6.31 -4.83
C LEU A 193 -24.75 -7.12 -3.70
N LEU A 194 -24.01 -7.46 -2.66
CA LEU A 194 -24.58 -8.11 -1.48
C LEU A 194 -25.61 -7.22 -0.78
N ALA A 195 -25.28 -5.95 -0.56
CA ALA A 195 -26.14 -5.00 0.14
C ALA A 195 -27.47 -4.77 -0.57
N SER A 196 -27.50 -4.89 -1.91
CA SER A 196 -28.71 -4.81 -2.74
C SER A 196 -29.52 -6.11 -2.81
N GLY A 197 -29.13 -7.15 -2.07
CA GLY A 197 -29.80 -8.47 -2.10
C GLY A 197 -29.46 -9.31 -3.32
N GLY A 198 -28.44 -8.89 -4.09
CA GLY A 198 -27.93 -9.64 -5.25
C GLY A 198 -27.04 -10.81 -4.86
N SER A 199 -26.65 -11.59 -5.86
CA SER A 199 -25.64 -12.64 -5.68
C SER A 199 -24.23 -12.04 -5.71
N TRP A 200 -23.35 -12.53 -4.86
CA TRP A 200 -21.94 -12.21 -4.94
C TRP A 200 -21.31 -12.78 -6.22
N VAL A 201 -20.68 -11.91 -6.98
CA VAL A 201 -19.96 -12.27 -8.21
C VAL A 201 -18.59 -11.61 -8.17
N CYS A 202 -17.56 -12.36 -8.56
CA CYS A 202 -16.24 -11.77 -8.75
C CYS A 202 -16.27 -10.80 -9.93
N PRO A 203 -15.74 -9.57 -9.74
CA PRO A 203 -15.48 -8.69 -10.87
C PRO A 203 -14.54 -9.36 -11.87
N THR A 204 -14.70 -9.05 -13.15
CA THR A 204 -13.76 -9.56 -14.16
C THR A 204 -12.39 -8.93 -13.92
N PRO A 205 -11.33 -9.72 -13.66
CA PRO A 205 -10.01 -9.15 -13.45
C PRO A 205 -9.55 -8.38 -14.69
N ALA A 206 -8.89 -7.25 -14.48
CA ALA A 206 -8.17 -6.58 -15.56
C ALA A 206 -7.13 -7.57 -16.14
N GLN A 207 -7.11 -7.74 -17.45
CA GLN A 207 -6.13 -8.63 -18.07
C GLN A 207 -4.73 -7.99 -18.01
N PRO A 208 -3.69 -8.78 -17.68
CA PRO A 208 -2.33 -8.28 -17.78
C PRO A 208 -2.04 -7.80 -19.21
N PRO A 209 -1.25 -6.73 -19.38
CA PRO A 209 -0.81 -6.31 -20.71
C PRO A 209 -0.10 -7.50 -21.39
N ARG A 210 -0.48 -7.79 -22.63
CA ARG A 210 0.24 -8.80 -23.44
C ARG A 210 1.69 -8.31 -23.62
N GLN A 211 2.63 -9.14 -23.22
CA GLN A 211 4.05 -8.89 -23.43
C GLN A 211 4.40 -8.94 -24.90
#